data_660fc716e85ad5f48cecd41d140072bb
#
_entry.id   660fc716e85ad5f48cecd41d140072bb
#
_cell.length_a   1.000
_cell.length_b   1.000
_cell.length_c   1.000
_cell.angle_alpha   90.00
_cell.angle_beta   90.00
_cell.angle_gamma   90.00
#
_symmetry.space_group_name_H-M   'P 1'
#
loop_
_entity.id
_entity.type
_entity.pdbx_description
1 polymer ?
#
loop_
_entity_poly.entity_id
_entity_poly.type
_entity_poly.pdbx_seq_one_letter_code
_entity_poly.pdbx_strand_id
1 'polypeptide(L)'
;MKMKKHISVLLIMWLAFGLFLGGCTGNDNPEQQQEQTEQTEQPQVEVHTLTGEFQGMADGHSVEVLVDGDPLMYQFLDDVVASAFEVMESGTAIQFDVEVDAETNAQTIVKLYDAPAQG
;
A
#
# COMPACT_ATOMS: atom_id res chain seq x y z
N MET A 1 -36.02 2.52 -4.96
CA MET A 1 -36.31 1.62 -3.84
C MET A 1 -36.29 0.15 -4.25
N LYS A 2 -35.14 -0.31 -4.76
CA LYS A 2 -34.99 -1.70 -5.21
C LYS A 2 -33.98 -2.48 -4.37
N MET A 3 -33.71 -2.08 -3.14
CA MET A 3 -32.70 -2.70 -2.26
C MET A 3 -33.27 -3.64 -1.20
N LYS A 4 -34.54 -4.01 -1.25
CA LYS A 4 -35.14 -4.85 -0.21
C LYS A 4 -35.27 -6.33 -0.55
N LYS A 5 -34.77 -6.79 -1.70
CA LYS A 5 -34.96 -8.19 -2.12
C LYS A 5 -33.73 -9.10 -1.96
N HIS A 6 -32.59 -8.56 -1.56
CA HIS A 6 -31.38 -9.39 -1.50
C HIS A 6 -30.98 -9.82 -0.07
N ILE A 7 -31.66 -9.34 0.94
CA ILE A 7 -31.34 -9.67 2.33
C ILE A 7 -31.91 -11.03 2.73
N SER A 8 -32.96 -11.48 2.07
CA SER A 8 -33.60 -12.76 2.42
C SER A 8 -32.84 -14.00 1.93
N VAL A 9 -32.00 -13.85 0.93
CA VAL A 9 -31.27 -15.00 0.36
C VAL A 9 -30.01 -15.32 1.14
N LEU A 10 -29.44 -14.33 1.80
CA LEU A 10 -28.23 -14.52 2.61
C LEU A 10 -28.50 -15.19 3.98
N LEU A 11 -29.73 -15.12 4.45
CA LEU A 11 -30.08 -15.69 5.77
C LEU A 11 -30.32 -17.19 5.72
N ILE A 12 -30.61 -17.73 4.54
CA ILE A 12 -30.90 -19.18 4.36
C ILE A 12 -29.61 -19.99 4.20
N MET A 13 -28.52 -19.35 3.82
CA MET A 13 -27.26 -20.05 3.57
C MET A 13 -26.44 -20.32 4.83
N TRP A 14 -26.78 -19.69 5.94
CA TRP A 14 -26.07 -19.87 7.21
C TRP A 14 -26.59 -21.06 8.05
N LEU A 15 -27.76 -21.59 7.75
CA LEU A 15 -28.34 -22.70 8.48
C LEU A 15 -27.89 -24.08 7.99
N ALA A 16 -27.25 -24.17 6.84
CA ALA A 16 -26.78 -25.44 6.30
C ALA A 16 -25.34 -25.81 6.70
N PHE A 17 -24.62 -24.91 7.36
CA PHE A 17 -23.21 -25.14 7.72
C PHE A 17 -22.99 -25.58 9.18
N GLY A 18 -24.08 -25.79 9.93
CA GLY A 18 -24.02 -26.09 11.36
C GLY A 18 -23.98 -27.54 11.75
N LEU A 19 -23.93 -28.50 10.86
CA LEU A 19 -24.08 -29.92 11.17
C LEU A 19 -22.88 -30.82 10.82
N PHE A 20 -21.70 -30.22 10.66
CA PHE A 20 -20.47 -31.00 10.46
C PHE A 20 -19.47 -30.94 11.63
N LEU A 21 -19.98 -30.83 12.86
CA LEU A 21 -19.18 -30.96 14.06
C LEU A 21 -19.43 -32.31 14.75
N GLY A 22 -19.50 -33.36 13.98
CA GLY A 22 -19.58 -34.70 14.54
C GLY A 22 -18.53 -35.59 13.91
N GLY A 23 -17.38 -35.72 14.54
CA GLY A 23 -16.49 -36.79 14.14
C GLY A 23 -15.00 -36.49 14.17
N CYS A 24 -14.52 -35.76 15.14
CA CYS A 24 -13.13 -35.90 15.54
C CYS A 24 -13.10 -36.74 16.83
N THR A 25 -13.32 -38.03 16.66
CA THR A 25 -12.89 -38.97 17.66
C THR A 25 -11.42 -39.20 17.48
N GLY A 26 -10.65 -38.61 18.35
CA GLY A 26 -9.43 -39.09 18.90
C GLY A 26 -8.51 -39.90 18.00
N ASN A 27 -7.53 -39.25 17.45
CA ASN A 27 -6.19 -39.77 17.54
C ASN A 27 -5.37 -38.62 18.14
N ASP A 28 -5.17 -38.76 19.44
CA ASP A 28 -4.19 -37.99 20.15
C ASP A 28 -2.82 -38.33 19.57
N ASN A 29 -2.45 -37.59 18.57
CA ASN A 29 -1.08 -37.46 18.21
C ASN A 29 -0.65 -36.05 18.58
N PRO A 30 -0.04 -35.85 19.74
CA PRO A 30 0.33 -34.52 20.23
C PRO A 30 1.52 -33.92 19.49
N GLU A 31 1.96 -34.48 18.41
CA GLU A 31 3.15 -34.05 17.66
C GLU A 31 2.85 -33.46 16.27
N GLN A 32 1.64 -33.07 16.01
CA GLN A 32 1.45 -32.09 14.97
C GLN A 32 1.38 -30.71 15.63
N GLN A 33 2.54 -30.19 15.92
CA GLN A 33 2.73 -28.77 15.88
C GLN A 33 2.21 -28.33 14.51
N GLN A 34 0.97 -27.92 14.46
CA GLN A 34 0.59 -26.98 13.44
C GLN A 34 1.51 -25.80 13.66
N GLU A 35 2.51 -25.73 12.81
CA GLU A 35 3.06 -24.44 12.49
C GLU A 35 1.85 -23.63 12.06
N GLN A 36 1.27 -22.89 12.98
CA GLN A 36 0.61 -21.67 12.64
C GLN A 36 1.66 -20.89 11.89
N THR A 37 1.61 -21.03 10.60
CA THR A 37 2.12 -19.98 9.77
C THR A 37 1.29 -18.79 10.19
N GLU A 38 1.79 -18.03 11.14
CA GLU A 38 1.38 -16.65 11.28
C GLU A 38 1.58 -16.07 9.90
N GLN A 39 0.50 -16.02 9.16
CA GLN A 39 0.42 -15.06 8.09
C GLN A 39 0.50 -13.73 8.83
N THR A 40 1.71 -13.30 9.03
CA THR A 40 1.98 -11.90 9.22
C THR A 40 1.36 -11.28 7.98
N GLU A 41 0.18 -10.69 8.14
CA GLU A 41 -0.35 -9.80 7.14
C GLU A 41 0.71 -8.72 6.99
N GLN A 42 1.59 -8.92 6.04
CA GLN A 42 2.48 -7.87 5.61
C GLN A 42 1.57 -6.77 5.13
N PRO A 43 1.72 -5.56 5.66
CA PRO A 43 0.98 -4.42 5.12
C PRO A 43 1.17 -4.46 3.61
N GLN A 44 0.07 -4.50 2.89
CA GLN A 44 0.10 -4.49 1.44
C GLN A 44 0.56 -3.10 1.02
N VAL A 45 1.82 -2.99 0.74
CA VAL A 45 2.43 -1.79 0.21
C VAL A 45 2.49 -1.95 -1.30
N GLU A 46 1.83 -1.06 -2.01
CA GLU A 46 1.95 -0.97 -3.46
C GLU A 46 3.04 0.01 -3.83
N VAL A 47 3.90 -0.36 -4.76
CA VAL A 47 4.95 0.49 -5.29
C VAL A 47 4.59 0.92 -6.71
N HIS A 48 4.55 2.22 -6.94
CA HIS A 48 4.30 2.81 -8.25
C HIS A 48 5.50 3.65 -8.69
N THR A 49 5.91 3.48 -9.92
CA THR A 49 6.92 4.35 -10.55
C THR A 49 6.21 5.49 -11.26
N LEU A 50 6.50 6.70 -10.86
CA LEU A 50 5.90 7.93 -11.39
C LEU A 50 6.97 8.84 -11.98
N THR A 51 6.54 9.70 -12.88
CA THR A 51 7.33 10.84 -13.38
C THR A 51 6.60 12.12 -13.04
N GLY A 52 7.35 13.15 -12.73
CA GLY A 52 6.79 14.44 -12.40
C GLY A 52 7.83 15.55 -12.44
N GLU A 53 7.43 16.71 -12.00
CA GLU A 53 8.28 17.89 -11.95
C GLU A 53 8.37 18.38 -10.49
N PHE A 54 9.59 18.40 -9.96
CA PHE A 54 9.85 18.87 -8.60
C PHE A 54 9.49 20.36 -8.46
N GLN A 55 8.68 20.70 -7.50
CA GLN A 55 8.28 22.09 -7.23
C GLN A 55 9.01 22.70 -6.04
N GLY A 56 9.27 21.94 -5.03
CA GLY A 56 9.96 22.37 -3.83
C GLY A 56 9.71 21.46 -2.65
N MET A 57 10.49 21.62 -1.61
CA MET A 57 10.25 20.98 -0.32
C MET A 57 9.19 21.79 0.43
N ALA A 58 8.17 21.10 0.94
CA ALA A 58 7.17 21.73 1.80
C ALA A 58 7.67 21.84 3.23
N ASP A 59 8.38 20.81 3.68
CA ASP A 59 9.08 20.75 4.98
C ASP A 59 10.26 19.77 4.91
N GLY A 60 10.84 19.44 6.05
CA GLY A 60 11.98 18.53 6.12
C GLY A 60 11.70 17.08 5.72
N HIS A 61 10.45 16.70 5.48
CA HIS A 61 10.03 15.33 5.18
C HIS A 61 8.99 15.23 4.06
N SER A 62 8.64 16.32 3.43
CA SER A 62 7.61 16.39 2.41
C SER A 62 8.05 17.24 1.23
N VAL A 63 7.64 16.81 0.05
CA VAL A 63 7.94 17.45 -1.22
C VAL A 63 6.69 17.61 -2.05
N GLU A 64 6.59 18.71 -2.79
CA GLU A 64 5.56 18.91 -3.80
C GLU A 64 6.11 18.56 -5.19
N VAL A 65 5.38 17.72 -5.89
CA VAL A 65 5.71 17.29 -7.26
C VAL A 65 4.47 17.44 -8.14
N LEU A 66 4.63 18.04 -9.30
CA LEU A 66 3.59 18.03 -10.33
C LEU A 66 3.60 16.68 -11.04
N VAL A 67 2.51 15.93 -10.93
CA VAL A 67 2.29 14.69 -11.65
C VAL A 67 1.08 14.88 -12.56
N ASP A 68 1.25 14.72 -13.84
CA ASP A 68 0.20 14.96 -14.85
C ASP A 68 -0.43 16.37 -14.75
N GLY A 69 0.35 17.35 -14.31
CA GLY A 69 -0.08 18.74 -14.15
C GLY A 69 -0.75 19.06 -12.81
N ASP A 70 -0.94 18.07 -11.95
CA ASP A 70 -1.54 18.24 -10.62
C ASP A 70 -0.44 18.30 -9.54
N PRO A 71 -0.46 19.28 -8.66
CA PRO A 71 0.46 19.35 -7.54
C PRO A 71 0.07 18.32 -6.47
N LEU A 72 0.95 17.38 -6.21
CA LEU A 72 0.78 16.33 -5.22
C LEU A 72 1.88 16.40 -4.17
N MET A 73 1.50 16.10 -2.94
CA MET A 73 2.43 16.04 -1.80
C MET A 73 2.84 14.61 -1.55
N TYR A 74 4.15 14.40 -1.45
CA TYR A 74 4.74 13.11 -1.11
C TYR A 74 5.60 13.25 0.13
N GLN A 75 5.60 12.21 0.96
CA GLN A 75 6.53 12.10 2.07
C GLN A 75 7.81 11.37 1.63
N PHE A 76 8.88 11.54 2.37
CA PHE A 76 10.10 10.76 2.24
C PHE A 76 10.73 10.60 3.63
N LEU A 77 11.37 9.46 3.86
CA LEU A 77 12.00 9.12 5.13
C LEU A 77 13.49 8.84 4.98
N ASP A 78 13.95 8.64 3.77
CA ASP A 78 15.33 8.28 3.47
C ASP A 78 16.19 9.54 3.34
N ASP A 79 17.31 9.57 4.05
CA ASP A 79 18.24 10.69 4.06
C ASP A 79 18.91 10.93 2.69
N VAL A 80 19.06 9.90 1.88
CA VAL A 80 19.60 10.01 0.52
C VAL A 80 18.61 10.74 -0.37
N VAL A 81 17.34 10.39 -0.27
CA VAL A 81 16.24 11.07 -0.97
C VAL A 81 16.13 12.53 -0.52
N ALA A 82 16.18 12.77 0.78
CA ALA A 82 16.17 14.12 1.35
C ALA A 82 17.29 14.98 0.80
N SER A 83 18.52 14.48 0.81
CA SER A 83 19.70 15.19 0.33
C SER A 83 19.61 15.53 -1.16
N ALA A 84 18.99 14.65 -1.96
CA ALA A 84 18.77 14.92 -3.38
C ALA A 84 17.79 16.08 -3.59
N PHE A 85 16.72 16.14 -2.82
CA PHE A 85 15.74 17.23 -2.92
C PHE A 85 16.27 18.58 -2.42
N GLU A 86 17.12 18.58 -1.41
CA GLU A 86 17.72 19.81 -0.87
C GLU A 86 18.54 20.60 -1.91
N VAL A 87 19.15 19.90 -2.86
CA VAL A 87 19.98 20.52 -3.91
C VAL A 87 19.27 20.63 -5.25
N MET A 88 18.03 20.17 -5.33
CA MET A 88 17.27 20.14 -6.58
C MET A 88 16.59 21.47 -6.85
N GLU A 89 16.67 21.92 -8.10
CA GLU A 89 15.98 23.13 -8.53
C GLU A 89 14.50 22.85 -8.84
N SER A 90 13.65 23.80 -8.48
CA SER A 90 12.23 23.77 -8.87
C SER A 90 12.09 23.69 -10.38
N GLY A 91 11.18 22.86 -10.86
CA GLY A 91 11.00 22.60 -12.30
C GLY A 91 11.82 21.43 -12.83
N THR A 92 12.60 20.75 -11.99
CA THR A 92 13.39 19.59 -12.39
C THR A 92 12.47 18.39 -12.65
N ALA A 93 12.59 17.78 -13.84
CA ALA A 93 11.89 16.53 -14.15
C ALA A 93 12.53 15.38 -13.35
N ILE A 94 11.68 14.61 -12.66
CA ILE A 94 12.11 13.49 -11.84
C ILE A 94 11.31 12.23 -12.16
N GLN A 95 11.94 11.10 -11.96
CA GLN A 95 11.29 9.78 -11.91
C GLN A 95 11.53 9.19 -10.53
N PHE A 96 10.50 8.63 -9.93
CA PHE A 96 10.57 8.17 -8.55
C PHE A 96 9.61 7.01 -8.30
N ASP A 97 9.96 6.19 -7.32
CA ASP A 97 9.08 5.15 -6.81
C ASP A 97 8.37 5.64 -5.55
N VAL A 98 7.07 5.41 -5.51
CA VAL A 98 6.21 5.75 -4.40
C VAL A 98 5.61 4.48 -3.81
N GLU A 99 5.77 4.31 -2.52
CA GLU A 99 5.00 3.33 -1.75
C GLU A 99 3.69 3.95 -1.29
N VAL A 100 2.60 3.25 -1.52
CA VAL A 100 1.27 3.63 -1.05
C VAL A 100 0.86 2.66 0.04
N ASP A 101 0.64 3.18 1.23
CA ASP A 101 0.11 2.43 2.34
C ASP A 101 -1.39 2.19 2.14
N ALA A 102 -1.82 0.92 2.11
CA ALA A 102 -3.20 0.57 1.83
C ALA A 102 -4.18 0.98 2.94
N GLU A 103 -3.71 1.16 4.16
CA GLU A 103 -4.55 1.54 5.30
C GLU A 103 -4.74 3.05 5.41
N THR A 104 -3.67 3.81 5.22
CA THR A 104 -3.66 5.27 5.44
C THR A 104 -3.70 6.08 4.16
N ASN A 105 -3.45 5.45 3.00
CA ASN A 105 -3.20 6.11 1.71
C ASN A 105 -2.02 7.07 1.73
N ALA A 106 -1.13 6.95 2.70
CA ALA A 106 0.10 7.72 2.72
C ALA A 106 0.99 7.34 1.54
N GLN A 107 1.53 8.35 0.87
CA GLN A 107 2.40 8.17 -0.29
C GLN A 107 3.81 8.60 0.10
N THR A 108 4.74 7.65 0.06
CA THR A 108 6.12 7.86 0.47
C THR A 108 7.07 7.58 -0.70
N ILE A 109 7.89 8.56 -1.04
CA ILE A 109 8.95 8.37 -2.03
C ILE A 109 10.05 7.54 -1.40
N VAL A 110 10.33 6.39 -2.00
CA VAL A 110 11.34 5.43 -1.50
C VAL A 110 12.57 5.36 -2.39
N LYS A 111 12.48 5.91 -3.60
CA LYS A 111 13.58 5.91 -4.55
C LYS A 111 13.45 7.07 -5.53
N LEU A 112 14.55 7.73 -5.80
CA LEU A 112 14.70 8.67 -6.91
C LEU A 112 15.58 8.04 -7.98
N TYR A 113 15.16 8.18 -9.21
CA TYR A 113 15.97 7.85 -10.38
C TYR A 113 16.68 9.11 -10.88
N ASP A 114 17.83 8.92 -11.45
CA ASP A 114 18.46 10.02 -12.18
C ASP A 114 17.51 10.51 -13.27
N ALA A 115 17.37 11.82 -13.37
CA ALA A 115 16.51 12.40 -14.38
C ALA A 115 16.86 11.80 -15.75
N PRO A 116 15.85 11.35 -16.51
CA PRO A 116 16.12 10.85 -17.85
C PRO A 116 16.88 11.93 -18.60
N ALA A 117 18.01 11.54 -19.17
CA ALA A 117 18.80 12.46 -19.95
C ALA A 117 17.89 13.15 -20.97
N GLN A 118 17.70 14.44 -20.78
CA GLN A 118 16.97 15.26 -21.76
C GLN A 118 17.85 15.41 -22.98
N GLY A 119 17.57 14.53 -23.92
CA GLY A 119 18.19 14.61 -25.23
C GLY A 119 17.32 15.32 -26.21
#